data_2aed884bb2285db739786203c6082ad6
#
_entry.id   2aed884bb2285db739786203c6082ad6
#
_cell.length_a   1.000
_cell.length_b   1.000
_cell.length_c   1.000
_cell.angle_alpha   90.00
_cell.angle_beta   90.00
_cell.angle_gamma   90.00
#
_symmetry.space_group_name_H-M   'P 1'
#
loop_
_entity.id
_entity.type
_entity.pdbx_description
1 polymer ?
#
loop_
_entity_poly.entity_id
_entity_poly.type
_entity_poly.pdbx_seq_one_letter_code
_entity_poly.pdbx_strand_id
1 'polypeptide(L)'
;MSEILVTAVNASFSHTNIAVRSISLYCQKKLNVQDDFINFDEWTINQQPLEILRGILTHKPKIIMFSTYIWNIQMIEILVRNLRAFDRNLIIGLGGPEVSFNPQQIFSKLSEADFICQGEGEETVFEVAQCFQNHLNHQKQFTNDESKAESICKYDFLKSLQKIKGLYLNFSELQNISNLVFFTGARELICDLQNLVFPYPKITEPDSKIYYYESSRGCPFSCAYCMSSLDRRVRFMPLDRVFKDLQFFLDNNVKLVKFVDRTYNLDDERYIAIWDYILNHHNGKTMFHFEIEAEYLSQNALDFLQKVPSGVMQFEIGVQSSNPKTLESVSRSSEIEKIAQNVKQIPKTIHCHLDLIAGLPYEDLQSFGKSFDFVMSLHPDEMQLGFLKVLYGTKMKEIASQNDYRWMKTAPYEILSTPELSFGDVCFLKDLELVLDAFYNSKNFEKCMFYIEEKYGFWNFFCEITEISQKQNIFSTAKSPKFWYEFLADYSNQKNDKILYELLRFDFVKTGKKGGFPDWYIHHYDKNKHRLALEQNGGVSNSRIDFAYSEYEEFEINPLLPIKNNIDKTASQELGFIFQKTKILFFYENKFNDKKSQQIIIE
;
A
#
# COMPACT_ATOMS: atom_id res chain seq x y z
N MET A 1 -6.31 -16.79 -27.41
CA MET A 1 -7.55 -17.40 -26.94
C MET A 1 -7.17 -18.41 -25.90
N SER A 2 -7.88 -18.52 -24.79
CA SER A 2 -7.56 -19.52 -23.74
C SER A 2 -8.85 -20.13 -23.21
N GLU A 3 -8.85 -21.46 -23.03
CA GLU A 3 -10.01 -22.21 -22.55
C GLU A 3 -10.39 -21.81 -21.09
N ILE A 4 -9.36 -21.54 -20.27
CA ILE A 4 -9.50 -21.09 -18.88
C ILE A 4 -8.79 -19.74 -18.75
N LEU A 5 -9.49 -18.73 -18.23
CA LEU A 5 -8.91 -17.43 -17.91
C LEU A 5 -8.97 -17.18 -16.39
N VAL A 6 -7.81 -17.01 -15.78
CA VAL A 6 -7.68 -16.57 -14.37
C VAL A 6 -7.38 -15.08 -14.37
N THR A 7 -8.24 -14.26 -13.77
CA THR A 7 -8.14 -12.81 -13.95
C THR A 7 -8.26 -12.02 -12.64
N ALA A 8 -7.69 -10.85 -12.63
CA ALA A 8 -7.76 -9.90 -11.53
C ALA A 8 -8.15 -8.51 -12.02
N VAL A 9 -8.85 -7.78 -11.15
CA VAL A 9 -9.05 -6.34 -11.30
C VAL A 9 -8.27 -5.65 -10.18
N ASN A 10 -7.13 -5.08 -10.50
CA ASN A 10 -6.21 -4.46 -9.56
C ASN A 10 -6.70 -3.07 -9.10
N ALA A 11 -6.24 -2.61 -7.93
CA ALA A 11 -6.59 -1.30 -7.38
C ALA A 11 -6.10 -0.13 -8.26
N SER A 12 -4.98 -0.30 -8.96
CA SER A 12 -4.48 0.67 -9.95
C SER A 12 -3.64 -0.01 -11.02
N PHE A 13 -3.29 0.75 -12.07
CA PHE A 13 -2.44 0.28 -13.16
C PHE A 13 -1.05 -0.17 -12.70
N SER A 14 -0.50 0.48 -11.67
CA SER A 14 0.85 0.15 -11.17
C SER A 14 0.97 -1.22 -10.50
N HIS A 15 -0.13 -1.80 -10.04
CA HIS A 15 -0.12 -3.09 -9.34
C HIS A 15 -0.07 -4.27 -10.31
N THR A 16 0.70 -5.31 -9.93
CA THR A 16 0.60 -6.66 -10.49
C THR A 16 -0.18 -7.56 -9.53
N ASN A 17 -0.76 -8.65 -10.02
CA ASN A 17 -1.45 -9.61 -9.17
C ASN A 17 -0.69 -10.93 -9.12
N ILE A 18 0.00 -11.18 -8.01
CA ILE A 18 0.80 -12.38 -7.82
C ILE A 18 -0.04 -13.66 -7.90
N ALA A 19 -1.28 -13.65 -7.38
CA ALA A 19 -2.12 -14.84 -7.28
C ALA A 19 -2.51 -15.39 -8.67
N VAL A 20 -3.08 -14.55 -9.56
CA VAL A 20 -3.53 -15.01 -10.88
C VAL A 20 -2.36 -15.48 -11.74
N ARG A 21 -1.19 -14.85 -11.60
CA ARG A 21 0.05 -15.24 -12.29
C ARG A 21 0.56 -16.58 -11.78
N SER A 22 0.73 -16.71 -10.45
CA SER A 22 1.21 -17.94 -9.82
C SER A 22 0.31 -19.13 -10.14
N ILE A 23 -1.01 -18.98 -10.00
CA ILE A 23 -2.00 -20.03 -10.27
C ILE A 23 -1.93 -20.49 -11.74
N SER A 24 -1.97 -19.54 -12.68
CA SER A 24 -1.97 -19.89 -14.10
C SER A 24 -0.70 -20.60 -14.52
N LEU A 25 0.47 -20.06 -14.13
CA LEU A 25 1.77 -20.65 -14.47
C LEU A 25 2.01 -21.99 -13.76
N TYR A 26 1.49 -22.14 -12.53
CA TYR A 26 1.51 -23.42 -11.83
C TYR A 26 0.73 -24.48 -12.59
N CYS A 27 -0.49 -24.16 -13.03
CA CYS A 27 -1.31 -25.07 -13.83
C CYS A 27 -0.66 -25.40 -15.17
N GLN A 28 -0.13 -24.42 -15.89
CA GLN A 28 0.59 -24.62 -17.16
C GLN A 28 1.74 -25.63 -16.99
N LYS A 29 2.54 -25.44 -15.95
CA LYS A 29 3.68 -26.33 -15.66
C LYS A 29 3.22 -27.75 -15.30
N LYS A 30 2.23 -27.89 -14.43
CA LYS A 30 1.76 -29.19 -13.92
C LYS A 30 1.01 -30.00 -14.98
N LEU A 31 0.21 -29.35 -15.82
CA LEU A 31 -0.53 -30.00 -16.91
C LEU A 31 0.28 -30.14 -18.20
N ASN A 32 1.46 -29.52 -18.27
CA ASN A 32 2.28 -29.41 -19.48
C ASN A 32 1.48 -28.83 -20.67
N VAL A 33 0.79 -27.71 -20.41
CA VAL A 33 -0.03 -26.98 -21.40
C VAL A 33 0.51 -25.55 -21.57
N GLN A 34 0.05 -24.89 -22.63
CA GLN A 34 0.41 -23.51 -22.95
C GLN A 34 -0.72 -22.54 -22.57
N ASP A 35 -0.52 -21.25 -22.87
CA ASP A 35 -1.43 -20.15 -22.60
C ASP A 35 -2.74 -20.18 -23.39
N ASP A 36 -2.84 -21.03 -24.42
CA ASP A 36 -4.08 -21.33 -25.13
C ASP A 36 -5.06 -22.19 -24.31
N PHE A 37 -4.57 -22.99 -23.37
CA PHE A 37 -5.41 -23.76 -22.46
C PHE A 37 -5.77 -23.00 -21.19
N ILE A 38 -4.79 -22.48 -20.48
CA ILE A 38 -4.98 -21.65 -19.28
C ILE A 38 -4.06 -20.45 -19.29
N ASN A 39 -4.61 -19.28 -19.09
CA ASN A 39 -3.86 -18.02 -19.09
C ASN A 39 -4.37 -17.09 -17.99
N PHE A 40 -3.65 -16.00 -17.76
CA PHE A 40 -4.08 -14.91 -16.88
C PHE A 40 -4.15 -13.58 -17.63
N ASP A 41 -5.00 -12.68 -17.12
CA ASP A 41 -5.03 -11.29 -17.54
C ASP A 41 -5.36 -10.37 -16.35
N GLU A 42 -4.93 -9.11 -16.44
CA GLU A 42 -5.05 -8.15 -15.34
C GLU A 42 -5.64 -6.83 -15.85
N TRP A 43 -6.63 -6.35 -15.12
CA TRP A 43 -7.36 -5.11 -15.36
C TRP A 43 -7.22 -4.19 -14.15
N THR A 44 -7.83 -3.00 -14.20
CA THR A 44 -7.89 -2.10 -13.04
C THR A 44 -9.30 -1.60 -12.79
N ILE A 45 -9.62 -1.27 -11.51
CA ILE A 45 -10.92 -0.70 -11.13
C ILE A 45 -11.19 0.66 -11.79
N ASN A 46 -10.16 1.31 -12.35
CA ASN A 46 -10.26 2.60 -13.04
C ASN A 46 -10.73 2.47 -14.50
N GLN A 47 -10.75 1.24 -15.05
CA GLN A 47 -11.26 0.97 -16.39
C GLN A 47 -12.79 0.85 -16.40
N GLN A 48 -13.41 1.17 -17.53
CA GLN A 48 -14.84 0.97 -17.68
C GLN A 48 -15.20 -0.53 -17.75
N PRO A 49 -16.28 -0.98 -17.09
CA PRO A 49 -16.67 -2.40 -17.10
C PRO A 49 -16.76 -3.00 -18.50
N LEU A 50 -17.25 -2.24 -19.48
CA LEU A 50 -17.36 -2.69 -20.87
C LEU A 50 -16.00 -2.96 -21.53
N GLU A 51 -14.97 -2.18 -21.18
CA GLU A 51 -13.61 -2.40 -21.69
C GLU A 51 -13.03 -3.70 -21.13
N ILE A 52 -13.23 -3.95 -19.83
CA ILE A 52 -12.80 -5.19 -19.17
C ILE A 52 -13.53 -6.38 -19.78
N LEU A 53 -14.86 -6.31 -19.95
CA LEU A 53 -15.66 -7.35 -20.59
C LEU A 53 -15.18 -7.65 -22.01
N ARG A 54 -14.92 -6.62 -22.82
CA ARG A 54 -14.37 -6.77 -24.17
C ARG A 54 -13.03 -7.53 -24.16
N GLY A 55 -12.15 -7.16 -23.24
CA GLY A 55 -10.85 -7.83 -23.09
C GLY A 55 -11.04 -9.30 -22.70
N ILE A 56 -11.84 -9.61 -21.69
CA ILE A 56 -12.16 -10.98 -21.25
C ILE A 56 -12.71 -11.80 -22.42
N LEU A 57 -13.69 -11.27 -23.15
CA LEU A 57 -14.36 -11.99 -24.23
C LEU A 57 -13.47 -12.21 -25.46
N THR A 58 -12.37 -11.45 -25.63
CA THR A 58 -11.40 -11.75 -26.70
C THR A 58 -10.64 -13.06 -26.45
N HIS A 59 -10.50 -13.49 -25.20
CA HIS A 59 -9.94 -14.80 -24.84
C HIS A 59 -10.88 -15.96 -25.19
N LYS A 60 -12.19 -15.73 -25.31
CA LYS A 60 -13.25 -16.75 -25.50
C LYS A 60 -13.19 -17.86 -24.46
N PRO A 61 -13.08 -17.55 -23.17
CA PRO A 61 -12.91 -18.57 -22.14
C PRO A 61 -14.20 -19.40 -21.99
N LYS A 62 -14.04 -20.67 -21.67
CA LYS A 62 -15.11 -21.56 -21.20
C LYS A 62 -15.23 -21.54 -19.66
N ILE A 63 -14.12 -21.28 -19.00
CA ILE A 63 -14.04 -21.04 -17.56
C ILE A 63 -13.34 -19.71 -17.32
N ILE A 64 -13.93 -18.86 -16.49
CA ILE A 64 -13.29 -17.65 -15.98
C ILE A 64 -13.24 -17.69 -14.45
N MET A 65 -12.11 -17.31 -13.88
CA MET A 65 -11.90 -17.23 -12.43
C MET A 65 -11.41 -15.85 -12.04
N PHE A 66 -12.06 -15.23 -11.05
CA PHE A 66 -11.71 -13.91 -10.56
C PHE A 66 -11.00 -13.96 -9.20
N SER A 67 -9.90 -13.23 -9.07
CA SER A 67 -9.24 -12.95 -7.79
C SER A 67 -9.95 -11.79 -7.09
N THR A 68 -10.64 -12.07 -5.97
CA THR A 68 -11.55 -11.14 -5.31
C THR A 68 -10.99 -10.59 -3.99
N TYR A 69 -11.01 -9.27 -3.90
CA TYR A 69 -10.57 -8.49 -2.74
C TYR A 69 -11.58 -7.39 -2.41
N ILE A 70 -11.45 -6.79 -1.25
CA ILE A 70 -12.32 -5.70 -0.80
C ILE A 70 -12.35 -4.49 -1.74
N TRP A 71 -11.29 -4.24 -2.51
CA TRP A 71 -11.22 -3.11 -3.44
C TRP A 71 -11.86 -3.38 -4.80
N ASN A 72 -12.05 -4.65 -5.18
CA ASN A 72 -12.52 -5.00 -6.52
C ASN A 72 -13.86 -5.74 -6.57
N ILE A 73 -14.40 -6.20 -5.44
CA ILE A 73 -15.62 -7.02 -5.42
C ILE A 73 -16.80 -6.35 -6.13
N GLN A 74 -16.98 -5.03 -5.98
CA GLN A 74 -18.05 -4.30 -6.65
C GLN A 74 -17.92 -4.34 -8.18
N MET A 75 -16.71 -4.17 -8.70
CA MET A 75 -16.43 -4.31 -10.13
C MET A 75 -16.67 -5.75 -10.60
N ILE A 76 -16.21 -6.72 -9.83
CA ILE A 76 -16.39 -8.15 -10.15
C ILE A 76 -17.87 -8.54 -10.18
N GLU A 77 -18.69 -8.05 -9.26
CA GLU A 77 -20.16 -8.26 -9.30
C GLU A 77 -20.76 -7.75 -10.62
N ILE A 78 -20.34 -6.57 -11.09
CA ILE A 78 -20.80 -6.04 -12.38
C ILE A 78 -20.36 -6.95 -13.52
N LEU A 79 -19.08 -7.36 -13.54
CA LEU A 79 -18.54 -8.20 -14.61
C LEU A 79 -19.22 -9.57 -14.66
N VAL A 80 -19.37 -10.23 -13.53
CA VAL A 80 -19.98 -11.58 -13.42
C VAL A 80 -21.43 -11.58 -13.93
N ARG A 81 -22.25 -10.60 -13.53
CA ARG A 81 -23.64 -10.49 -14.01
C ARG A 81 -23.71 -10.28 -15.52
N ASN A 82 -22.84 -9.43 -16.06
CA ASN A 82 -22.83 -9.16 -17.50
C ASN A 82 -22.26 -10.33 -18.31
N LEU A 83 -21.25 -11.03 -17.80
CA LEU A 83 -20.74 -12.26 -18.42
C LEU A 83 -21.82 -13.36 -18.46
N ARG A 84 -22.57 -13.56 -17.37
CA ARG A 84 -23.68 -14.51 -17.32
C ARG A 84 -24.82 -14.13 -18.27
N ALA A 85 -25.13 -12.84 -18.40
CA ALA A 85 -26.10 -12.34 -19.35
C ALA A 85 -25.67 -12.56 -20.81
N PHE A 86 -24.37 -12.47 -21.07
CA PHE A 86 -23.79 -12.70 -22.40
C PHE A 86 -23.72 -14.20 -22.77
N ASP A 87 -23.23 -15.03 -21.84
CA ASP A 87 -23.15 -16.49 -22.04
C ASP A 87 -23.59 -17.25 -20.79
N ARG A 88 -24.72 -17.96 -20.93
CA ARG A 88 -25.28 -18.78 -19.85
C ARG A 88 -24.46 -20.04 -19.55
N ASN A 89 -23.68 -20.52 -20.51
CA ASN A 89 -22.86 -21.73 -20.38
C ASN A 89 -21.45 -21.42 -19.81
N LEU A 90 -21.02 -20.16 -19.79
CA LEU A 90 -19.74 -19.77 -19.20
C LEU A 90 -19.70 -20.22 -17.73
N ILE A 91 -18.62 -20.89 -17.36
CA ILE A 91 -18.40 -21.31 -15.97
C ILE A 91 -17.63 -20.20 -15.26
N ILE A 92 -18.18 -19.70 -14.15
CA ILE A 92 -17.65 -18.54 -13.43
C ILE A 92 -17.23 -18.95 -12.01
N GLY A 93 -15.92 -18.90 -11.75
CA GLY A 93 -15.34 -19.14 -10.45
C GLY A 93 -14.87 -17.85 -9.77
N LEU A 94 -14.90 -17.82 -8.45
CA LEU A 94 -14.36 -16.76 -7.62
C LEU A 94 -13.31 -17.34 -6.68
N GLY A 95 -12.31 -16.57 -6.30
CA GLY A 95 -11.33 -16.93 -5.28
C GLY A 95 -10.80 -15.68 -4.59
N GLY A 96 -10.07 -15.85 -3.51
CA GLY A 96 -9.50 -14.76 -2.74
C GLY A 96 -10.23 -14.46 -1.43
N PRO A 97 -9.65 -13.56 -0.61
CA PRO A 97 -10.08 -13.38 0.79
C PRO A 97 -11.51 -12.85 0.92
N GLU A 98 -12.02 -12.09 -0.04
CA GLU A 98 -13.34 -11.46 0.04
C GLU A 98 -14.49 -12.48 -0.01
N VAL A 99 -14.30 -13.60 -0.70
CA VAL A 99 -15.35 -14.59 -0.93
C VAL A 99 -15.17 -15.87 -0.10
N SER A 100 -14.01 -16.07 0.51
CA SER A 100 -13.65 -17.35 1.15
C SER A 100 -14.36 -17.59 2.47
N PHE A 101 -14.83 -16.56 3.18
CA PHE A 101 -15.30 -16.67 4.57
C PHE A 101 -16.81 -16.49 4.76
N ASN A 102 -17.56 -16.13 3.71
CA ASN A 102 -19.03 -16.05 3.74
C ASN A 102 -19.67 -16.49 2.41
N PRO A 103 -19.34 -17.67 1.88
CA PRO A 103 -19.73 -18.11 0.54
C PRO A 103 -21.25 -18.14 0.33
N GLN A 104 -22.04 -18.48 1.36
CA GLN A 104 -23.51 -18.46 1.28
C GLN A 104 -24.06 -17.05 1.00
N GLN A 105 -23.50 -16.04 1.67
CA GLN A 105 -23.90 -14.66 1.45
C GLN A 105 -23.46 -14.16 0.06
N ILE A 106 -22.27 -14.57 -0.40
CA ILE A 106 -21.80 -14.26 -1.75
C ILE A 106 -22.73 -14.83 -2.79
N PHE A 107 -23.04 -16.14 -2.75
CA PHE A 107 -23.97 -16.76 -3.71
C PHE A 107 -25.40 -16.22 -3.63
N SER A 108 -25.86 -15.77 -2.46
CA SER A 108 -27.19 -15.14 -2.37
C SER A 108 -27.25 -13.77 -3.05
N LYS A 109 -26.13 -13.04 -3.14
CA LYS A 109 -26.01 -11.75 -3.82
C LYS A 109 -25.61 -11.87 -5.28
N LEU A 110 -24.85 -12.90 -5.62
CA LEU A 110 -24.22 -13.15 -6.91
C LEU A 110 -24.43 -14.61 -7.30
N SER A 111 -25.69 -14.97 -7.56
CA SER A 111 -26.10 -16.33 -7.93
C SER A 111 -25.48 -16.79 -9.25
N GLU A 112 -25.06 -15.85 -10.07
CA GLU A 112 -24.39 -16.05 -11.37
C GLU A 112 -23.00 -16.71 -11.26
N ALA A 113 -22.38 -16.69 -10.08
CA ALA A 113 -21.13 -17.41 -9.84
C ALA A 113 -21.40 -18.91 -9.57
N ASP A 114 -20.59 -19.78 -10.13
CA ASP A 114 -20.78 -21.23 -10.11
C ASP A 114 -20.03 -21.91 -8.98
N PHE A 115 -18.83 -21.39 -8.64
CA PHE A 115 -18.04 -21.94 -7.54
C PHE A 115 -17.13 -20.88 -6.92
N ILE A 116 -16.70 -21.15 -5.67
CA ILE A 116 -15.71 -20.37 -4.95
C ILE A 116 -14.56 -21.27 -4.54
N CYS A 117 -13.31 -20.86 -4.86
CA CYS A 117 -12.09 -21.46 -4.35
C CYS A 117 -11.75 -20.84 -2.99
N GLN A 118 -11.66 -21.66 -1.94
CA GLN A 118 -11.24 -21.26 -0.61
C GLN A 118 -9.78 -21.63 -0.36
N GLY A 119 -9.02 -20.71 0.23
CA GLY A 119 -7.63 -20.92 0.60
C GLY A 119 -6.64 -20.69 -0.54
N GLU A 120 -5.54 -21.43 -0.52
CA GLU A 120 -4.48 -21.34 -1.57
C GLU A 120 -5.00 -21.93 -2.88
N GLY A 121 -4.83 -21.16 -3.96
CA GLY A 121 -5.50 -21.45 -5.23
C GLY A 121 -4.75 -22.42 -6.14
N GLU A 122 -3.44 -22.57 -5.99
CA GLU A 122 -2.57 -23.25 -6.97
C GLU A 122 -3.00 -24.70 -7.21
N GLU A 123 -3.11 -25.50 -6.14
CA GLU A 123 -3.52 -26.91 -6.25
C GLU A 123 -5.01 -27.06 -6.56
N THR A 124 -5.85 -26.19 -6.00
CA THR A 124 -7.30 -26.28 -6.23
C THR A 124 -7.63 -25.97 -7.69
N VAL A 125 -7.07 -24.91 -8.26
CA VAL A 125 -7.30 -24.54 -9.65
C VAL A 125 -6.63 -25.52 -10.62
N PHE A 126 -5.46 -26.07 -10.26
CA PHE A 126 -4.86 -27.15 -11.02
C PHE A 126 -5.80 -28.36 -11.17
N GLU A 127 -6.40 -28.84 -10.07
CA GLU A 127 -7.35 -29.97 -10.13
C GLU A 127 -8.61 -29.62 -10.91
N VAL A 128 -9.13 -28.38 -10.80
CA VAL A 128 -10.26 -27.90 -11.61
C VAL A 128 -9.88 -27.91 -13.10
N ALA A 129 -8.70 -27.38 -13.45
CA ALA A 129 -8.21 -27.34 -14.83
C ALA A 129 -7.97 -28.76 -15.39
N GLN A 130 -7.43 -29.66 -14.58
CA GLN A 130 -7.26 -31.08 -14.95
C GLN A 130 -8.61 -31.78 -15.19
N CYS A 131 -9.58 -31.54 -14.32
CA CYS A 131 -10.93 -32.05 -14.49
C CYS A 131 -11.55 -31.55 -15.79
N PHE A 132 -11.35 -30.28 -16.11
CA PHE A 132 -11.83 -29.68 -17.36
C PHE A 132 -11.14 -30.28 -18.59
N GLN A 133 -9.82 -30.45 -18.56
CA GLN A 133 -9.06 -31.11 -19.62
C GLN A 133 -9.56 -32.51 -19.90
N ASN A 134 -9.85 -33.28 -18.84
CA ASN A 134 -10.42 -34.62 -18.97
C ASN A 134 -11.79 -34.61 -19.64
N HIS A 135 -12.67 -33.63 -19.29
CA HIS A 135 -13.97 -33.46 -19.94
C HIS A 135 -13.83 -33.19 -21.45
N LEU A 136 -12.91 -32.29 -21.83
CA LEU A 136 -12.66 -32.00 -23.24
C LEU A 136 -12.15 -33.22 -24.00
N ASN A 137 -11.26 -34.01 -23.40
CA ASN A 137 -10.73 -35.21 -24.01
C ASN A 137 -11.78 -36.30 -24.19
N HIS A 138 -12.66 -36.48 -23.20
CA HIS A 138 -13.80 -37.42 -23.32
C HIS A 138 -14.75 -37.01 -24.45
N GLN A 139 -15.12 -35.74 -24.56
CA GLN A 139 -16.00 -35.28 -25.64
C GLN A 139 -15.41 -35.53 -27.02
N LYS A 140 -14.09 -35.25 -27.22
CA LYS A 140 -13.40 -35.50 -28.49
C LYS A 140 -13.40 -36.99 -28.91
N GLN A 141 -13.46 -37.93 -27.95
CA GLN A 141 -13.49 -39.36 -28.25
C GLN A 141 -14.86 -39.86 -28.74
N PHE A 142 -15.97 -39.16 -28.39
CA PHE A 142 -17.32 -39.61 -28.67
C PHE A 142 -18.05 -38.82 -29.76
N THR A 143 -17.48 -37.72 -30.28
CA THR A 143 -18.11 -36.91 -31.33
C THR A 143 -17.14 -36.72 -32.49
N ASN A 144 -17.49 -37.28 -33.66
CA ASN A 144 -16.84 -36.98 -34.95
C ASN A 144 -17.26 -35.60 -35.50
N ASP A 145 -18.11 -34.87 -34.80
CA ASP A 145 -18.68 -33.60 -35.22
C ASP A 145 -18.13 -32.48 -34.31
N GLU A 146 -17.18 -31.73 -34.81
CA GLU A 146 -16.50 -30.63 -34.09
C GLU A 146 -17.48 -29.58 -33.55
N SER A 147 -18.65 -29.40 -34.22
CA SER A 147 -19.67 -28.44 -33.79
C SER A 147 -20.45 -28.89 -32.53
N LYS A 148 -20.48 -30.19 -32.23
CA LYS A 148 -21.14 -30.75 -31.02
C LYS A 148 -20.18 -30.91 -29.83
N ALA A 149 -18.86 -30.84 -30.07
CA ALA A 149 -17.83 -30.95 -29.04
C ALA A 149 -17.67 -29.64 -28.22
N GLU A 150 -18.35 -28.56 -28.59
CA GLU A 150 -18.07 -27.22 -28.03
C GLU A 150 -18.86 -26.89 -26.74
N SER A 151 -19.92 -27.63 -26.37
CA SER A 151 -20.72 -27.32 -25.18
C SER A 151 -20.54 -28.34 -24.05
N ILE A 152 -19.84 -27.91 -22.99
CA ILE A 152 -19.80 -28.70 -21.74
C ILE A 152 -21.14 -28.54 -21.01
N CYS A 153 -21.75 -29.66 -20.60
CA CYS A 153 -22.87 -29.59 -19.67
C CYS A 153 -22.39 -29.04 -18.32
N LYS A 154 -22.73 -27.80 -18.03
CA LYS A 154 -22.34 -27.10 -16.82
C LYS A 154 -22.65 -27.90 -15.54
N TYR A 155 -23.81 -28.56 -15.50
CA TYR A 155 -24.20 -29.36 -14.35
C TYR A 155 -23.27 -30.55 -14.12
N ASP A 156 -22.96 -31.30 -15.17
CA ASP A 156 -22.08 -32.47 -15.08
C ASP A 156 -20.65 -32.07 -14.71
N PHE A 157 -20.18 -30.95 -15.24
CA PHE A 157 -18.89 -30.42 -14.86
C PHE A 157 -18.85 -30.05 -13.37
N LEU A 158 -19.79 -29.23 -12.88
CA LEU A 158 -19.85 -28.87 -11.46
C LEU A 158 -19.99 -30.09 -10.55
N LYS A 159 -20.75 -31.10 -10.97
CA LYS A 159 -20.86 -32.37 -10.24
C LYS A 159 -19.54 -33.11 -10.15
N SER A 160 -18.72 -33.06 -11.19
CA SER A 160 -17.39 -33.69 -11.19
C SER A 160 -16.42 -32.98 -10.22
N LEU A 161 -16.60 -31.67 -9.99
CA LEU A 161 -15.79 -30.88 -9.04
C LEU A 161 -16.05 -31.25 -7.56
N GLN A 162 -17.13 -32.00 -7.24
CA GLN A 162 -17.43 -32.40 -5.86
C GLN A 162 -16.31 -33.20 -5.17
N LYS A 163 -15.40 -33.79 -5.95
CA LYS A 163 -14.28 -34.60 -5.46
C LYS A 163 -13.03 -33.73 -5.15
N ILE A 164 -13.03 -32.48 -5.59
CA ILE A 164 -11.89 -31.55 -5.43
C ILE A 164 -12.08 -30.77 -4.14
N LYS A 165 -11.14 -30.87 -3.20
CA LYS A 165 -11.19 -30.13 -1.93
C LYS A 165 -10.97 -28.62 -2.15
N GLY A 166 -11.52 -27.80 -1.24
CA GLY A 166 -11.35 -26.36 -1.23
C GLY A 166 -12.35 -25.60 -2.10
N LEU A 167 -13.49 -26.21 -2.46
CA LEU A 167 -14.50 -25.58 -3.28
C LEU A 167 -15.85 -25.45 -2.54
N TYR A 168 -16.51 -24.31 -2.77
CA TYR A 168 -17.96 -24.18 -2.60
C TYR A 168 -18.61 -24.16 -3.98
N LEU A 169 -19.54 -25.08 -4.22
CA LEU A 169 -20.23 -25.24 -5.50
C LEU A 169 -21.67 -24.75 -5.38
N ASN A 170 -22.10 -23.92 -6.33
CA ASN A 170 -23.44 -23.37 -6.38
C ASN A 170 -24.33 -24.16 -7.36
N PHE A 171 -25.28 -24.92 -6.84
CA PHE A 171 -26.27 -25.67 -7.64
C PHE A 171 -27.65 -24.99 -7.70
N SER A 172 -27.79 -23.80 -7.12
CA SER A 172 -29.10 -23.13 -6.94
C SER A 172 -29.80 -22.86 -8.26
N GLU A 173 -29.14 -22.32 -9.27
CA GLU A 173 -29.72 -22.06 -10.59
C GLU A 173 -30.04 -23.33 -11.35
N LEU A 174 -29.19 -24.36 -11.21
CA LEU A 174 -29.30 -25.60 -11.98
C LEU A 174 -30.44 -26.52 -11.50
N GLN A 175 -30.85 -26.40 -10.25
CA GLN A 175 -31.90 -27.21 -9.64
C GLN A 175 -33.15 -26.42 -9.23
N ASN A 176 -33.18 -25.10 -9.51
CA ASN A 176 -34.25 -24.19 -9.07
C ASN A 176 -34.53 -24.25 -7.55
N ILE A 177 -33.49 -24.52 -6.76
CA ILE A 177 -33.54 -24.57 -5.29
C ILE A 177 -32.72 -23.43 -4.74
N SER A 178 -33.32 -22.49 -4.02
CA SER A 178 -32.60 -21.36 -3.43
C SER A 178 -31.54 -21.83 -2.43
N ASN A 179 -30.33 -21.27 -2.55
CA ASN A 179 -29.20 -21.48 -1.65
C ASN A 179 -28.66 -22.92 -1.55
N LEU A 180 -28.70 -23.69 -2.63
CA LEU A 180 -28.10 -25.02 -2.68
C LEU A 180 -26.56 -24.90 -2.90
N VAL A 181 -25.83 -24.69 -1.81
CA VAL A 181 -24.37 -24.58 -1.80
C VAL A 181 -23.76 -25.84 -1.20
N PHE A 182 -22.86 -26.49 -1.95
CA PHE A 182 -22.14 -27.68 -1.51
C PHE A 182 -20.68 -27.37 -1.22
N PHE A 183 -20.22 -27.66 -0.01
CA PHE A 183 -18.82 -27.55 0.35
C PHE A 183 -18.09 -28.88 0.21
N THR A 184 -17.02 -28.90 -0.56
CA THR A 184 -16.26 -30.12 -0.88
C THR A 184 -15.25 -30.53 0.20
N GLY A 185 -15.16 -29.77 1.28
CA GLY A 185 -14.20 -29.96 2.37
C GLY A 185 -12.96 -29.06 2.24
N ALA A 186 -12.35 -28.77 3.37
CA ALA A 186 -11.15 -27.93 3.43
C ALA A 186 -9.96 -28.63 2.76
N ARG A 187 -9.13 -27.82 2.07
CA ARG A 187 -7.84 -28.25 1.52
C ARG A 187 -6.72 -27.95 2.53
N GLU A 188 -5.75 -28.83 2.62
CA GLU A 188 -4.52 -28.58 3.37
C GLU A 188 -3.67 -27.52 2.65
N LEU A 189 -2.93 -26.75 3.46
CA LEU A 189 -2.02 -25.72 2.95
C LEU A 189 -0.83 -26.36 2.25
N ILE A 190 -0.30 -25.68 1.24
CA ILE A 190 0.93 -26.08 0.54
C ILE A 190 2.10 -25.97 1.53
N CYS A 191 2.66 -27.11 1.95
CA CYS A 191 3.74 -27.14 2.94
C CYS A 191 5.10 -26.78 2.33
N ASP A 192 5.37 -27.23 1.13
CA ASP A 192 6.64 -27.00 0.42
C ASP A 192 6.48 -25.92 -0.65
N LEU A 193 6.93 -24.70 -0.32
CA LEU A 193 6.84 -23.56 -1.25
C LEU A 193 7.83 -23.66 -2.43
N GLN A 194 8.81 -24.56 -2.41
CA GLN A 194 9.72 -24.78 -3.53
C GLN A 194 8.98 -25.23 -4.79
N ASN A 195 7.84 -25.90 -4.63
CA ASN A 195 7.02 -26.38 -5.73
C ASN A 195 6.22 -25.28 -6.44
N LEU A 196 6.11 -24.11 -5.85
CA LEU A 196 5.45 -22.95 -6.46
C LEU A 196 6.22 -22.46 -7.67
N VAL A 197 5.53 -21.89 -8.63
CA VAL A 197 6.14 -21.32 -9.84
C VAL A 197 6.39 -19.82 -9.62
N PHE A 198 7.55 -19.35 -10.06
CA PHE A 198 7.85 -17.93 -10.06
C PHE A 198 6.85 -17.16 -10.95
N PRO A 199 6.17 -16.12 -10.44
CA PRO A 199 5.01 -15.53 -11.13
C PRO A 199 5.35 -14.59 -12.28
N TYR A 200 6.63 -14.40 -12.59
CA TYR A 200 7.08 -13.44 -13.59
C TYR A 200 8.01 -14.09 -14.62
N PRO A 201 7.48 -14.77 -15.65
CA PRO A 201 8.34 -15.34 -16.71
C PRO A 201 9.00 -14.24 -17.55
N LYS A 202 8.45 -13.02 -17.51
CA LYS A 202 8.87 -11.87 -18.28
C LYS A 202 8.50 -10.58 -17.55
N ILE A 203 9.40 -9.60 -17.57
CA ILE A 203 9.16 -8.23 -17.13
C ILE A 203 8.86 -7.36 -18.35
N THR A 204 7.73 -6.68 -18.37
CA THR A 204 7.30 -5.84 -19.50
C THR A 204 7.35 -4.35 -19.19
N GLU A 205 7.15 -3.95 -17.94
CA GLU A 205 7.04 -2.55 -17.52
C GLU A 205 7.82 -2.32 -16.22
N PRO A 206 9.17 -2.35 -16.26
CA PRO A 206 10.00 -2.35 -15.05
C PRO A 206 9.91 -1.05 -14.24
N ASP A 207 9.58 0.08 -14.88
CA ASP A 207 9.56 1.42 -14.26
C ASP A 207 8.19 1.83 -13.71
N SER A 208 7.11 1.26 -14.24
CA SER A 208 5.73 1.68 -13.95
C SER A 208 4.94 0.70 -13.09
N LYS A 209 5.40 -0.56 -13.01
CA LYS A 209 4.74 -1.61 -12.21
C LYS A 209 5.45 -1.86 -10.89
N ILE A 210 4.65 -2.18 -9.88
CA ILE A 210 5.07 -2.76 -8.60
C ILE A 210 5.02 -4.27 -8.75
N TYR A 211 6.16 -4.93 -8.53
CA TYR A 211 6.26 -6.38 -8.59
C TYR A 211 6.19 -6.95 -7.17
N TYR A 212 5.17 -7.75 -6.90
CA TYR A 212 4.99 -8.38 -5.61
C TYR A 212 5.76 -9.69 -5.55
N TYR A 213 6.47 -9.91 -4.46
CA TYR A 213 7.24 -11.13 -4.22
C TYR A 213 6.88 -11.75 -2.89
N GLU A 214 6.78 -13.06 -2.84
CA GLU A 214 6.43 -13.84 -1.66
C GLU A 214 7.58 -14.81 -1.35
N SER A 215 8.30 -14.58 -0.24
CA SER A 215 9.37 -15.48 0.23
C SER A 215 8.92 -16.37 1.38
N SER A 216 7.75 -16.07 1.96
CA SER A 216 7.12 -16.87 3.02
C SER A 216 5.60 -16.74 2.99
N ARG A 217 4.89 -17.73 3.53
CA ARG A 217 3.44 -17.74 3.76
C ARG A 217 3.11 -17.99 5.21
N GLY A 218 2.05 -17.35 5.69
CA GLY A 218 1.57 -17.44 7.08
C GLY A 218 2.16 -16.33 7.95
N CYS A 219 1.57 -16.18 9.15
CA CYS A 219 1.99 -15.20 10.15
C CYS A 219 1.77 -15.82 11.54
N PRO A 220 2.76 -15.84 12.45
CA PRO A 220 2.62 -16.52 13.75
C PRO A 220 1.70 -15.77 14.71
N PHE A 221 1.42 -14.49 14.43
CA PHE A 221 0.61 -13.62 15.28
C PHE A 221 -0.88 -13.86 15.13
N SER A 222 -1.64 -13.42 16.12
CA SER A 222 -3.09 -13.64 16.22
C SER A 222 -3.89 -12.33 16.26
N CYS A 223 -3.36 -11.28 15.63
CA CYS A 223 -4.01 -9.97 15.60
C CYS A 223 -5.47 -10.08 15.13
N ALA A 224 -6.41 -9.63 15.97
CA ALA A 224 -7.84 -9.89 15.78
C ALA A 224 -8.41 -9.27 14.49
N TYR A 225 -7.85 -8.18 14.01
CA TYR A 225 -8.27 -7.46 12.80
C TYR A 225 -7.64 -7.99 11.51
N CYS A 226 -6.60 -8.85 11.61
CA CYS A 226 -5.78 -9.22 10.46
C CYS A 226 -6.20 -10.55 9.86
N MET A 227 -6.37 -10.59 8.53
CA MET A 227 -6.65 -11.83 7.78
C MET A 227 -5.48 -12.81 7.81
N SER A 228 -4.25 -12.33 7.97
CA SER A 228 -3.06 -13.18 8.02
C SER A 228 -2.96 -14.02 9.29
N SER A 229 -3.71 -13.67 10.34
CA SER A 229 -3.80 -14.45 11.59
C SER A 229 -4.54 -15.79 11.44
N LEU A 230 -5.16 -16.00 10.29
CA LEU A 230 -5.92 -17.23 9.97
C LEU A 230 -5.00 -18.41 9.58
N ASP A 231 -3.80 -18.12 9.06
CA ASP A 231 -2.75 -19.10 8.81
C ASP A 231 -1.55 -18.80 9.69
N ARG A 232 -1.46 -19.50 10.84
CA ARG A 232 -0.41 -19.28 11.84
C ARG A 232 0.86 -20.09 11.59
N ARG A 233 0.89 -20.95 10.58
CA ARG A 233 2.05 -21.74 10.19
C ARG A 233 2.90 -20.98 9.18
N VAL A 234 4.04 -20.47 9.62
CA VAL A 234 4.99 -19.83 8.71
C VAL A 234 5.74 -20.90 7.93
N ARG A 235 5.74 -20.76 6.61
CA ARG A 235 6.41 -21.62 5.65
C ARG A 235 7.33 -20.77 4.80
N PHE A 236 8.59 -21.14 4.74
CA PHE A 236 9.60 -20.38 4.01
C PHE A 236 9.94 -21.02 2.67
N MET A 237 10.17 -20.17 1.68
CA MET A 237 10.81 -20.58 0.43
C MET A 237 12.31 -20.78 0.67
N PRO A 238 12.96 -21.82 0.09
CA PRO A 238 14.41 -22.02 0.23
C PRO A 238 15.21 -20.79 -0.25
N LEU A 239 16.29 -20.45 0.46
CA LEU A 239 17.07 -19.23 0.19
C LEU A 239 17.70 -19.20 -1.20
N ASP A 240 18.18 -20.33 -1.70
CA ASP A 240 18.74 -20.45 -3.06
C ASP A 240 17.70 -20.07 -4.13
N ARG A 241 16.43 -20.44 -3.90
CA ARG A 241 15.33 -20.04 -4.76
C ARG A 241 15.04 -18.54 -4.63
N VAL A 242 15.00 -18.01 -3.39
CA VAL A 242 14.78 -16.57 -3.16
C VAL A 242 15.86 -15.75 -3.87
N PHE A 243 17.13 -16.12 -3.73
CA PHE A 243 18.23 -15.41 -4.37
C PHE A 243 18.13 -15.42 -5.91
N LYS A 244 17.76 -16.56 -6.50
CA LYS A 244 17.52 -16.65 -7.93
C LYS A 244 16.39 -15.74 -8.40
N ASP A 245 15.29 -15.70 -7.67
CA ASP A 245 14.12 -14.88 -7.99
C ASP A 245 14.44 -13.38 -7.85
N LEU A 246 15.20 -12.99 -6.81
CA LEU A 246 15.68 -11.61 -6.61
C LEU A 246 16.64 -11.18 -7.71
N GLN A 247 17.58 -12.06 -8.12
CA GLN A 247 18.49 -11.77 -9.23
C GLN A 247 17.74 -11.46 -10.51
N PHE A 248 16.64 -12.19 -10.78
CA PHE A 248 15.81 -11.93 -11.94
C PHE A 248 15.23 -10.51 -11.93
N PHE A 249 14.75 -9.99 -10.78
CA PHE A 249 14.27 -8.61 -10.69
C PHE A 249 15.40 -7.59 -10.90
N LEU A 250 16.58 -7.84 -10.32
CA LEU A 250 17.76 -6.99 -10.44
C LEU A 250 18.25 -6.92 -11.90
N ASP A 251 18.35 -8.07 -12.58
CA ASP A 251 18.78 -8.17 -13.99
C ASP A 251 17.81 -7.44 -14.95
N ASN A 252 16.53 -7.42 -14.60
CA ASN A 252 15.50 -6.72 -15.37
C ASN A 252 15.28 -5.25 -14.97
N ASN A 253 16.10 -4.72 -14.06
CA ASN A 253 16.06 -3.32 -13.60
C ASN A 253 14.67 -2.88 -13.14
N VAL A 254 13.96 -3.74 -12.42
CA VAL A 254 12.64 -3.43 -11.84
C VAL A 254 12.80 -2.29 -10.84
N LYS A 255 11.93 -1.27 -10.91
CA LYS A 255 12.00 -0.11 -10.01
C LYS A 255 11.63 -0.45 -8.57
N LEU A 256 10.57 -1.24 -8.37
CA LEU A 256 10.07 -1.57 -7.04
C LEU A 256 9.61 -3.03 -6.95
N VAL A 257 10.20 -3.75 -6.00
CA VAL A 257 9.76 -5.08 -5.57
C VAL A 257 9.19 -4.98 -4.16
N LYS A 258 7.89 -5.27 -3.99
CA LYS A 258 7.25 -5.29 -2.68
C LYS A 258 7.10 -6.72 -2.18
N PHE A 259 7.76 -7.05 -1.07
CA PHE A 259 7.53 -8.32 -0.36
C PHE A 259 6.13 -8.32 0.24
N VAL A 260 5.42 -9.44 0.09
CA VAL A 260 4.09 -9.64 0.69
C VAL A 260 4.13 -10.62 1.87
N ASP A 261 5.30 -10.92 2.35
CA ASP A 261 5.54 -11.67 3.58
C ASP A 261 4.93 -10.90 4.76
N ARG A 262 4.02 -11.54 5.49
CA ARG A 262 3.16 -10.87 6.49
C ARG A 262 3.89 -10.41 7.75
N THR A 263 5.04 -11.00 8.01
CA THR A 263 6.03 -10.54 8.99
C THR A 263 7.37 -11.02 8.46
N TYR A 264 8.05 -10.14 7.77
CA TYR A 264 9.25 -10.50 7.03
C TYR A 264 10.41 -10.93 7.95
N ASN A 265 10.58 -10.24 9.08
CA ASN A 265 11.75 -10.39 9.97
C ASN A 265 11.56 -11.37 11.14
N LEU A 266 10.99 -12.55 10.88
CA LEU A 266 10.76 -13.59 11.89
C LEU A 266 12.01 -14.43 12.20
N ASP A 267 12.86 -14.66 11.23
CA ASP A 267 14.06 -15.49 11.32
C ASP A 267 15.28 -14.62 10.97
N ASP A 268 16.09 -14.32 11.99
CA ASP A 268 17.17 -13.34 11.92
C ASP A 268 18.24 -13.72 10.87
N GLU A 269 18.68 -14.96 10.87
CA GLU A 269 19.68 -15.44 9.91
C GLU A 269 19.15 -15.36 8.49
N ARG A 270 17.89 -15.70 8.29
CA ARG A 270 17.24 -15.71 6.99
C ARG A 270 17.08 -14.30 6.41
N TYR A 271 16.45 -13.38 7.16
CA TYR A 271 16.17 -12.08 6.56
C TYR A 271 17.43 -11.23 6.36
N ILE A 272 18.44 -11.38 7.26
CA ILE A 272 19.74 -10.74 7.06
C ILE A 272 20.43 -11.31 5.82
N ALA A 273 20.39 -12.64 5.59
CA ALA A 273 20.96 -13.24 4.40
C ALA A 273 20.30 -12.71 3.09
N ILE A 274 18.98 -12.48 3.11
CA ILE A 274 18.27 -11.87 1.96
C ILE A 274 18.71 -10.41 1.77
N TRP A 275 18.79 -9.62 2.84
CA TRP A 275 19.27 -8.23 2.77
C TRP A 275 20.71 -8.14 2.29
N ASP A 276 21.58 -9.02 2.77
CA ASP A 276 22.99 -9.09 2.33
C ASP A 276 23.09 -9.43 0.85
N TYR A 277 22.30 -10.40 0.38
CA TYR A 277 22.22 -10.70 -1.04
C TYR A 277 21.79 -9.49 -1.87
N ILE A 278 20.74 -8.79 -1.46
CA ILE A 278 20.26 -7.58 -2.13
C ILE A 278 21.37 -6.52 -2.17
N LEU A 279 22.02 -6.24 -1.04
CA LEU A 279 23.04 -5.21 -0.95
C LEU A 279 24.26 -5.51 -1.85
N ASN A 280 24.71 -6.77 -1.87
CA ASN A 280 25.88 -7.19 -2.65
C ASN A 280 25.62 -7.27 -4.17
N HIS A 281 24.36 -7.39 -4.59
CA HIS A 281 23.98 -7.51 -6.01
C HIS A 281 23.17 -6.31 -6.53
N HIS A 282 23.07 -5.24 -5.73
CA HIS A 282 22.22 -4.09 -6.04
C HIS A 282 22.65 -3.39 -7.34
N ASN A 283 21.67 -3.15 -8.21
CA ASN A 283 21.87 -2.54 -9.54
C ASN A 283 21.79 -1.00 -9.57
N GLY A 284 21.69 -0.33 -8.43
CA GLY A 284 21.53 1.13 -8.30
C GLY A 284 20.13 1.66 -8.61
N LYS A 285 19.13 0.80 -8.90
CA LYS A 285 17.79 1.22 -9.33
C LYS A 285 16.66 0.55 -8.55
N THR A 286 16.77 -0.77 -8.31
CA THR A 286 15.69 -1.56 -7.72
C THR A 286 15.55 -1.28 -6.23
N MET A 287 14.41 -0.82 -5.79
CA MET A 287 14.06 -0.68 -4.38
C MET A 287 13.24 -1.89 -3.91
N PHE A 288 13.52 -2.35 -2.71
CA PHE A 288 12.82 -3.45 -2.06
C PHE A 288 12.05 -2.95 -0.84
N HIS A 289 10.77 -3.26 -0.79
CA HIS A 289 9.87 -2.87 0.30
C HIS A 289 9.52 -4.09 1.15
N PHE A 290 9.60 -3.94 2.49
CA PHE A 290 9.36 -5.00 3.47
C PHE A 290 8.37 -4.56 4.54
N GLU A 291 7.42 -5.46 4.89
CA GLU A 291 6.57 -5.32 6.07
C GLU A 291 7.28 -5.97 7.27
N ILE A 292 7.69 -5.16 8.26
CA ILE A 292 8.48 -5.63 9.39
C ILE A 292 7.82 -5.34 10.74
N GLU A 293 8.09 -6.20 11.73
CA GLU A 293 7.78 -5.94 13.14
C GLU A 293 9.04 -5.39 13.81
N ALA A 294 9.04 -4.08 14.09
CA ALA A 294 10.26 -3.40 14.54
C ALA A 294 10.77 -3.91 15.91
N GLU A 295 9.89 -4.43 16.79
CA GLU A 295 10.30 -4.99 18.08
C GLU A 295 11.19 -6.22 17.95
N TYR A 296 11.13 -6.94 16.81
CA TYR A 296 11.92 -8.15 16.54
C TYR A 296 13.22 -7.87 15.76
N LEU A 297 13.55 -6.62 15.48
CA LEU A 297 14.86 -6.31 14.91
C LEU A 297 15.95 -6.59 15.95
N SER A 298 16.88 -7.49 15.61
CA SER A 298 18.05 -7.75 16.44
C SER A 298 19.10 -6.66 16.32
N GLN A 299 20.05 -6.61 17.26
CA GLN A 299 21.18 -5.68 17.15
C GLN A 299 22.01 -5.95 15.88
N ASN A 300 22.19 -7.22 15.51
CA ASN A 300 22.88 -7.60 14.27
C ASN A 300 22.18 -7.02 13.03
N ALA A 301 20.85 -7.07 13.00
CA ALA A 301 20.07 -6.47 11.92
C ALA A 301 20.23 -4.94 11.90
N LEU A 302 20.13 -4.28 13.04
CA LEU A 302 20.30 -2.83 13.15
C LEU A 302 21.71 -2.38 12.73
N ASP A 303 22.75 -3.13 13.11
CA ASP A 303 24.12 -2.90 12.68
C ASP A 303 24.33 -3.13 11.18
N PHE A 304 23.63 -4.13 10.62
CA PHE A 304 23.62 -4.38 9.16
C PHE A 304 23.01 -3.18 8.41
N LEU A 305 21.86 -2.69 8.87
CA LEU A 305 21.13 -1.61 8.22
C LEU A 305 21.96 -0.31 8.11
N GLN A 306 22.94 -0.06 9.01
CA GLN A 306 23.83 1.09 8.90
C GLN A 306 24.67 1.13 7.61
N LYS A 307 24.79 -0.01 6.91
CA LYS A 307 25.54 -0.14 5.65
C LYS A 307 24.69 0.10 4.40
N VAL A 308 23.36 0.17 4.56
CA VAL A 308 22.41 0.23 3.45
C VAL A 308 22.33 1.66 2.89
N PRO A 309 22.66 1.90 1.61
CA PRO A 309 22.53 3.22 1.01
C PRO A 309 21.08 3.58 0.70
N SER A 310 20.83 4.87 0.49
CA SER A 310 19.49 5.36 0.13
C SER A 310 18.97 4.74 -1.16
N GLY A 311 17.67 4.45 -1.19
CA GLY A 311 16.97 3.94 -2.39
C GLY A 311 17.05 2.42 -2.59
N VAL A 312 17.66 1.67 -1.66
CA VAL A 312 17.73 0.21 -1.73
C VAL A 312 16.58 -0.45 -1.01
N MET A 313 16.26 0.02 0.20
CA MET A 313 15.25 -0.58 1.07
C MET A 313 14.25 0.44 1.59
N GLN A 314 13.04 -0.03 1.82
CA GLN A 314 11.94 0.70 2.44
C GLN A 314 11.18 -0.23 3.39
N PHE A 315 10.81 0.29 4.55
CA PHE A 315 10.10 -0.48 5.58
C PHE A 315 8.71 0.07 5.84
N GLU A 316 7.74 -0.84 5.99
CA GLU A 316 6.42 -0.57 6.52
C GLU A 316 6.32 -1.22 7.91
N ILE A 317 6.01 -0.42 8.93
CA ILE A 317 6.07 -0.80 10.34
C ILE A 317 4.72 -0.53 10.98
N GLY A 318 3.97 -1.58 11.27
CA GLY A 318 2.69 -1.44 11.94
C GLY A 318 2.85 -1.20 13.44
N VAL A 319 2.63 0.01 13.94
CA VAL A 319 2.50 0.31 15.37
C VAL A 319 1.08 0.04 15.83
N GLN A 320 0.11 0.47 15.06
CA GLN A 320 -1.35 0.33 15.18
C GLN A 320 -1.96 1.17 16.31
N SER A 321 -1.39 1.15 17.50
CA SER A 321 -1.73 1.94 18.68
C SER A 321 -0.57 1.94 19.67
N SER A 322 -0.45 2.94 20.51
CA SER A 322 0.44 2.95 21.67
C SER A 322 -0.30 2.64 22.99
N ASN A 323 -1.61 2.41 22.93
CA ASN A 323 -2.43 2.10 24.10
C ASN A 323 -2.33 0.60 24.44
N PRO A 324 -1.72 0.19 25.59
CA PRO A 324 -1.54 -1.21 25.93
C PRO A 324 -2.85 -2.00 26.01
N LYS A 325 -3.92 -1.38 26.51
CA LYS A 325 -5.24 -2.02 26.62
C LYS A 325 -5.85 -2.31 25.25
N THR A 326 -5.66 -1.40 24.30
CA THR A 326 -6.05 -1.56 22.90
C THR A 326 -5.30 -2.73 22.27
N LEU A 327 -3.97 -2.76 22.38
CA LEU A 327 -3.13 -3.80 21.81
C LEU A 327 -3.45 -5.18 22.38
N GLU A 328 -3.63 -5.29 23.70
CA GLU A 328 -4.02 -6.53 24.36
C GLU A 328 -5.38 -7.04 23.83
N SER A 329 -6.36 -6.15 23.71
CA SER A 329 -7.73 -6.50 23.27
C SER A 329 -7.79 -7.10 21.86
N VAL A 330 -6.88 -6.69 20.99
CA VAL A 330 -6.77 -7.22 19.62
C VAL A 330 -5.70 -8.32 19.49
N SER A 331 -5.23 -8.87 20.62
CA SER A 331 -4.21 -9.93 20.66
C SER A 331 -2.91 -9.56 19.93
N ARG A 332 -2.54 -8.27 19.96
CA ARG A 332 -1.26 -7.77 19.51
C ARG A 332 -0.39 -7.47 20.71
N SER A 333 0.57 -8.35 20.98
CA SER A 333 1.61 -8.10 21.98
C SER A 333 2.70 -7.25 21.31
N SER A 334 2.91 -6.04 21.79
CA SER A 334 3.96 -5.15 21.29
C SER A 334 4.60 -4.39 22.45
N GLU A 335 5.92 -4.48 22.54
CA GLU A 335 6.73 -3.66 23.43
C GLU A 335 6.98 -2.29 22.77
N ILE A 336 6.09 -1.33 23.01
CA ILE A 336 6.09 -0.02 22.36
C ILE A 336 7.42 0.72 22.55
N GLU A 337 8.02 0.62 23.74
CA GLU A 337 9.32 1.23 24.03
C GLU A 337 10.44 0.60 23.18
N LYS A 338 10.38 -0.70 22.94
CA LYS A 338 11.35 -1.41 22.10
C LYS A 338 11.17 -1.06 20.62
N ILE A 339 9.92 -0.93 20.16
CA ILE A 339 9.63 -0.40 18.81
C ILE A 339 10.29 0.96 18.67
N ALA A 340 10.07 1.88 19.62
CA ALA A 340 10.66 3.22 19.58
C ALA A 340 12.19 3.19 19.58
N GLN A 341 12.81 2.34 20.41
CA GLN A 341 14.26 2.19 20.47
C GLN A 341 14.83 1.68 19.15
N ASN A 342 14.21 0.68 18.54
CA ASN A 342 14.68 0.06 17.31
C ASN A 342 14.46 1.01 16.11
N VAL A 343 13.29 1.62 15.98
CA VAL A 343 12.99 2.58 14.89
C VAL A 343 13.98 3.75 14.89
N LYS A 344 14.34 4.29 16.06
CA LYS A 344 15.34 5.36 16.18
C LYS A 344 16.75 4.94 15.73
N GLN A 345 17.06 3.65 15.70
CA GLN A 345 18.33 3.11 15.23
C GLN A 345 18.33 2.78 13.73
N ILE A 346 17.18 2.75 13.07
CA ILE A 346 17.13 2.60 11.61
C ILE A 346 17.73 3.85 10.97
N PRO A 347 18.72 3.72 10.06
CA PRO A 347 19.37 4.87 9.45
C PRO A 347 18.40 5.60 8.51
N LYS A 348 18.53 6.92 8.41
CA LYS A 348 17.72 7.79 7.52
C LYS A 348 17.91 7.52 6.02
N THR A 349 18.80 6.60 5.65
CA THR A 349 18.90 6.08 4.27
C THR A 349 17.78 5.10 3.91
N ILE A 350 17.08 4.56 4.90
CA ILE A 350 15.95 3.64 4.73
C ILE A 350 14.66 4.43 4.98
N HIS A 351 13.79 4.45 3.99
CA HIS A 351 12.48 5.09 4.09
C HIS A 351 11.54 4.25 4.96
N CYS A 352 11.01 4.84 6.03
CA CYS A 352 10.16 4.17 7.00
C CYS A 352 8.74 4.73 6.99
N HIS A 353 7.76 3.86 6.74
CA HIS A 353 6.34 4.11 6.99
C HIS A 353 5.96 3.55 8.36
N LEU A 354 5.26 4.33 9.16
CA LEU A 354 4.69 3.89 10.42
C LEU A 354 3.17 4.02 10.39
N ASP A 355 2.46 2.97 10.83
CA ASP A 355 1.03 2.86 10.68
C ASP A 355 0.30 2.91 12.00
N LEU A 356 -0.84 3.61 12.03
CA LEU A 356 -1.86 3.56 13.08
C LEU A 356 -3.20 3.09 12.52
N ILE A 357 -4.02 2.46 13.37
CA ILE A 357 -5.40 2.07 13.01
C ILE A 357 -6.38 2.76 13.95
N ALA A 358 -7.15 3.71 13.44
CA ALA A 358 -8.26 4.32 14.16
C ALA A 358 -9.44 3.35 14.29
N GLY A 359 -10.06 3.31 15.47
CA GLY A 359 -11.25 2.51 15.76
C GLY A 359 -10.98 1.12 16.31
N LEU A 360 -9.78 0.86 16.81
CA LEU A 360 -9.51 -0.32 17.62
C LEU A 360 -10.23 -0.22 18.98
N PRO A 361 -10.52 -1.36 19.66
CA PRO A 361 -11.20 -1.35 20.96
C PRO A 361 -10.44 -0.54 22.02
N TYR A 362 -11.17 0.11 22.93
CA TYR A 362 -10.63 0.89 24.05
C TYR A 362 -9.77 2.09 23.64
N GLU A 363 -9.94 2.62 22.44
CA GLU A 363 -9.21 3.78 21.96
C GLU A 363 -10.18 4.88 21.52
N ASP A 364 -10.36 5.87 22.38
CA ASP A 364 -11.09 7.10 22.09
C ASP A 364 -10.19 8.12 21.38
N LEU A 365 -10.77 9.28 20.99
CA LEU A 365 -10.04 10.32 20.28
C LEU A 365 -8.82 10.84 21.07
N GLN A 366 -8.90 10.90 22.41
CA GLN A 366 -7.81 11.38 23.25
C GLN A 366 -6.67 10.37 23.33
N SER A 367 -6.98 9.08 23.52
CA SER A 367 -5.97 8.00 23.53
C SER A 367 -5.36 7.81 22.16
N PHE A 368 -6.14 7.94 21.09
CA PHE A 368 -5.63 7.95 19.73
C PHE A 368 -4.64 9.10 19.48
N GLY A 369 -4.93 10.30 20.00
CA GLY A 369 -4.00 11.44 19.94
C GLY A 369 -2.65 11.16 20.59
N LYS A 370 -2.62 10.39 21.68
CA LYS A 370 -1.35 9.94 22.30
C LYS A 370 -0.60 8.97 21.40
N SER A 371 -1.30 8.04 20.75
CA SER A 371 -0.72 7.11 19.76
C SER A 371 -0.17 7.87 18.57
N PHE A 372 -0.89 8.89 18.11
CA PHE A 372 -0.45 9.77 17.03
C PHE A 372 0.86 10.50 17.38
N ASP A 373 0.88 11.21 18.53
CA ASP A 373 2.10 11.91 18.98
C ASP A 373 3.26 10.97 19.22
N PHE A 374 3.01 9.76 19.74
CA PHE A 374 4.04 8.74 19.91
C PHE A 374 4.68 8.39 18.55
N VAL A 375 3.89 8.05 17.54
CA VAL A 375 4.40 7.70 16.22
C VAL A 375 5.12 8.88 15.57
N MET A 376 4.55 10.08 15.65
CA MET A 376 5.16 11.29 15.10
C MET A 376 6.50 11.63 15.77
N SER A 377 6.68 11.33 17.07
CA SER A 377 7.94 11.53 17.80
C SER A 377 9.08 10.61 17.33
N LEU A 378 8.79 9.59 16.52
CA LEU A 378 9.78 8.73 15.88
C LEU A 378 10.26 9.29 14.53
N HIS A 379 9.68 10.39 14.07
CA HIS A 379 9.98 11.07 12.81
C HIS A 379 9.99 10.11 11.59
N PRO A 380 8.88 9.39 11.32
CA PRO A 380 8.80 8.54 10.15
C PRO A 380 8.90 9.35 8.85
N ASP A 381 9.33 8.70 7.78
CA ASP A 381 9.27 9.35 6.47
C ASP A 381 7.83 9.51 6.00
N GLU A 382 6.96 8.57 6.35
CA GLU A 382 5.52 8.63 6.09
C GLU A 382 4.76 8.06 7.30
N MET A 383 3.68 8.72 7.70
CA MET A 383 2.74 8.20 8.68
C MET A 383 1.43 7.85 8.00
N GLN A 384 1.04 6.58 8.06
CA GLN A 384 -0.23 6.12 7.52
C GLN A 384 -1.27 6.01 8.64
N LEU A 385 -2.34 6.79 8.51
CA LEU A 385 -3.49 6.71 9.37
C LEU A 385 -4.54 5.81 8.73
N GLY A 386 -4.61 4.55 9.16
CA GLY A 386 -5.58 3.58 8.70
C GLY A 386 -6.85 3.59 9.54
N PHE A 387 -7.93 3.01 8.99
CA PHE A 387 -9.21 2.84 9.69
C PHE A 387 -9.56 1.36 9.77
N LEU A 388 -10.03 0.94 10.94
CA LEU A 388 -10.41 -0.45 11.17
C LEU A 388 -11.44 -0.92 10.13
N LYS A 389 -11.15 -2.04 9.50
CA LYS A 389 -12.05 -2.75 8.59
C LYS A 389 -12.51 -4.03 9.25
N VAL A 390 -13.82 -4.21 9.36
CA VAL A 390 -14.43 -5.38 10.02
C VAL A 390 -14.58 -6.52 9.00
N LEU A 391 -13.46 -7.20 8.71
CA LEU A 391 -13.35 -8.19 7.65
C LEU A 391 -13.97 -9.53 8.05
N TYR A 392 -14.61 -10.19 7.08
CA TYR A 392 -15.11 -11.56 7.27
C TYR A 392 -13.97 -12.54 7.57
N GLY A 393 -14.25 -13.53 8.43
CA GLY A 393 -13.25 -14.51 8.86
C GLY A 393 -12.34 -14.07 10.00
N THR A 394 -12.22 -12.78 10.28
CA THR A 394 -11.38 -12.27 11.38
C THR A 394 -12.09 -12.34 12.73
N LYS A 395 -11.32 -12.47 13.82
CA LYS A 395 -11.82 -12.39 15.19
C LYS A 395 -12.46 -11.03 15.48
N MET A 396 -11.97 -9.97 14.83
CA MET A 396 -12.55 -8.62 14.98
C MET A 396 -14.01 -8.54 14.52
N LYS A 397 -14.41 -9.38 13.56
CA LYS A 397 -15.82 -9.50 13.13
C LYS A 397 -16.72 -9.97 14.26
N GLU A 398 -16.25 -10.90 15.08
CA GLU A 398 -16.98 -11.41 16.26
C GLU A 398 -17.01 -10.33 17.35
N ILE A 399 -15.86 -9.72 17.66
CA ILE A 399 -15.74 -8.63 18.64
C ILE A 399 -16.68 -7.48 18.26
N ALA A 400 -16.66 -7.02 17.02
CA ALA A 400 -17.51 -5.94 16.55
C ALA A 400 -19.00 -6.27 16.61
N SER A 401 -19.36 -7.54 16.35
CA SER A 401 -20.77 -8.00 16.38
C SER A 401 -21.33 -8.12 17.81
N GLN A 402 -20.46 -8.33 18.80
CA GLN A 402 -20.84 -8.49 20.21
C GLN A 402 -20.82 -7.16 20.98
N ASN A 403 -20.16 -6.12 20.43
CA ASN A 403 -20.04 -4.80 21.00
C ASN A 403 -20.67 -3.77 20.06
N ASP A 404 -21.01 -2.58 20.51
CA ASP A 404 -21.75 -1.56 19.73
C ASP A 404 -20.89 -0.91 18.62
N TYR A 405 -20.24 -1.75 17.78
CA TYR A 405 -19.55 -1.31 16.56
C TYR A 405 -20.53 -1.13 15.41
N ARG A 406 -20.37 -0.07 14.68
CA ARG A 406 -21.08 0.16 13.41
C ARG A 406 -20.06 0.30 12.30
N TRP A 407 -20.29 -0.41 11.21
CA TRP A 407 -19.39 -0.44 10.04
C TRP A 407 -20.19 -0.52 8.75
N MET A 408 -19.55 -0.17 7.65
CA MET A 408 -20.12 -0.28 6.31
C MET A 408 -20.49 -1.74 6.02
N LYS A 409 -21.70 -1.99 5.50
CA LYS A 409 -22.18 -3.35 5.16
C LYS A 409 -21.69 -3.84 3.81
N THR A 410 -21.03 -2.96 3.05
CA THR A 410 -20.36 -3.26 1.79
C THR A 410 -18.86 -3.00 1.93
N ALA A 411 -18.05 -3.66 1.09
CA ALA A 411 -16.63 -3.38 1.04
C ALA A 411 -16.36 -1.86 0.89
N PRO A 412 -15.40 -1.30 1.63
CA PRO A 412 -14.31 -1.98 2.37
C PRO A 412 -14.62 -2.34 3.84
N TYR A 413 -15.87 -2.36 4.29
CA TYR A 413 -16.31 -2.73 5.66
C TYR A 413 -15.69 -1.85 6.76
N GLU A 414 -15.39 -0.63 6.43
CA GLU A 414 -14.77 0.33 7.34
C GLU A 414 -15.72 0.75 8.46
N ILE A 415 -15.19 1.00 9.63
CA ILE A 415 -15.97 1.47 10.79
C ILE A 415 -16.70 2.78 10.49
N LEU A 416 -17.87 2.92 11.07
CA LEU A 416 -18.64 4.17 11.13
C LEU A 416 -18.65 4.74 12.57
N SER A 417 -18.64 3.87 13.57
CA SER A 417 -18.48 4.23 14.99
C SER A 417 -18.05 2.99 15.79
N THR A 418 -17.46 3.23 16.96
CA THR A 418 -17.14 2.20 17.96
C THR A 418 -17.77 2.62 19.30
N PRO A 419 -17.70 1.80 20.35
CA PRO A 419 -18.10 2.24 21.68
C PRO A 419 -17.36 3.49 22.16
N GLU A 420 -16.10 3.69 21.72
CA GLU A 420 -15.21 4.77 22.14
C GLU A 420 -15.20 5.96 21.16
N LEU A 421 -15.45 5.73 19.87
CA LEU A 421 -15.44 6.75 18.83
C LEU A 421 -16.83 6.95 18.23
N SER A 422 -17.36 8.15 18.31
CA SER A 422 -18.59 8.53 17.61
C SER A 422 -18.38 8.58 16.08
N PHE A 423 -19.46 8.62 15.32
CA PHE A 423 -19.36 8.83 13.85
C PHE A 423 -18.69 10.18 13.52
N GLY A 424 -18.94 11.20 14.34
CA GLY A 424 -18.28 12.51 14.20
C GLY A 424 -16.77 12.42 14.37
N ASP A 425 -16.30 11.63 15.35
CA ASP A 425 -14.85 11.42 15.57
C ASP A 425 -14.20 10.66 14.41
N VAL A 426 -14.89 9.65 13.88
CA VAL A 426 -14.39 8.92 12.69
C VAL A 426 -14.29 9.86 11.49
N CYS A 427 -15.30 10.70 11.23
CA CYS A 427 -15.23 11.70 10.16
C CYS A 427 -14.11 12.72 10.40
N PHE A 428 -13.94 13.17 11.64
CA PHE A 428 -12.86 14.08 12.01
C PHE A 428 -11.47 13.47 11.71
N LEU A 429 -11.25 12.22 12.09
CA LEU A 429 -9.99 11.52 11.80
C LEU A 429 -9.77 11.30 10.31
N LYS A 430 -10.83 11.12 9.51
CA LYS A 430 -10.75 11.08 8.04
C LYS A 430 -10.30 12.42 7.45
N ASP A 431 -10.81 13.50 7.96
CA ASP A 431 -10.39 14.83 7.53
C ASP A 431 -8.96 15.14 7.99
N LEU A 432 -8.57 14.66 9.20
CA LEU A 432 -7.22 14.79 9.73
C LEU A 432 -6.20 13.99 8.87
N GLU A 433 -6.56 12.82 8.36
CA GLU A 433 -5.74 12.04 7.40
C GLU A 433 -5.38 12.89 6.18
N LEU A 434 -6.35 13.61 5.59
CA LEU A 434 -6.11 14.50 4.45
C LEU A 434 -5.16 15.67 4.78
N VAL A 435 -5.26 16.20 5.99
CA VAL A 435 -4.35 17.26 6.47
C VAL A 435 -2.95 16.72 6.73
N LEU A 436 -2.84 15.52 7.30
CA LEU A 436 -1.57 14.82 7.51
C LEU A 436 -0.83 14.59 6.18
N ASP A 437 -1.55 14.10 5.18
CA ASP A 437 -1.00 13.90 3.83
C ASP A 437 -0.52 15.22 3.20
N ALA A 438 -1.29 16.28 3.39
CA ALA A 438 -0.96 17.57 2.81
C ALA A 438 0.28 18.21 3.44
N PHE A 439 0.44 18.14 4.76
CA PHE A 439 1.51 18.84 5.47
C PHE A 439 2.72 17.96 5.77
N TYR A 440 2.51 16.74 6.27
CA TYR A 440 3.61 15.87 6.69
C TYR A 440 4.10 14.93 5.56
N ASN A 441 3.21 14.11 5.03
CA ASN A 441 3.57 13.07 4.06
C ASN A 441 4.01 13.65 2.70
N SER A 442 3.52 14.83 2.33
CA SER A 442 3.91 15.53 1.09
C SER A 442 5.37 15.96 1.04
N LYS A 443 6.06 16.06 2.19
CA LYS A 443 7.42 16.61 2.35
C LYS A 443 7.59 18.06 1.84
N ASN A 444 6.50 18.76 1.61
CA ASN A 444 6.55 20.15 1.16
C ASN A 444 6.82 21.14 2.30
N PHE A 445 6.63 20.75 3.58
CA PHE A 445 6.62 21.62 4.76
C PHE A 445 7.61 21.15 5.83
N GLU A 446 8.75 20.58 5.46
CA GLU A 446 9.66 19.92 6.39
C GLU A 446 10.12 20.84 7.54
N LYS A 447 10.56 22.07 7.23
CA LYS A 447 11.01 23.02 8.25
C LYS A 447 9.87 23.53 9.12
N CYS A 448 8.71 23.75 8.51
CA CYS A 448 7.50 24.09 9.24
C CYS A 448 7.10 22.97 10.21
N MET A 449 7.13 21.71 9.79
CA MET A 449 6.73 20.57 10.64
C MET A 449 7.65 20.41 11.86
N PHE A 450 8.97 20.56 11.71
CA PHE A 450 9.88 20.56 12.87
C PHE A 450 9.59 21.68 13.88
N TYR A 451 9.29 22.87 13.39
CA TYR A 451 8.92 23.98 14.26
C TYR A 451 7.58 23.78 14.94
N ILE A 452 6.61 23.25 14.20
CA ILE A 452 5.24 22.97 14.69
C ILE A 452 5.29 21.93 15.81
N GLU A 453 6.09 20.88 15.67
CA GLU A 453 6.29 19.87 16.71
C GLU A 453 6.68 20.51 18.05
N GLU A 454 7.73 21.34 18.03
CA GLU A 454 8.29 21.93 19.22
C GLU A 454 7.38 23.01 19.85
N LYS A 455 6.67 23.79 19.04
CA LYS A 455 5.88 24.93 19.51
C LYS A 455 4.43 24.57 19.85
N TYR A 456 3.80 23.78 19.03
CA TYR A 456 2.37 23.49 19.12
C TYR A 456 2.07 22.03 19.53
N GLY A 457 3.01 21.10 19.26
CA GLY A 457 2.78 19.67 19.27
C GLY A 457 2.00 19.21 18.03
N PHE A 458 2.33 18.04 17.50
CA PHE A 458 1.71 17.57 16.27
C PHE A 458 0.20 17.35 16.41
N TRP A 459 -0.26 16.61 17.43
CA TRP A 459 -1.68 16.34 17.60
C TRP A 459 -2.52 17.62 17.70
N ASN A 460 -2.08 18.56 18.53
CA ASN A 460 -2.79 19.83 18.70
C ASN A 460 -2.85 20.62 17.39
N PHE A 461 -1.74 20.72 16.66
CA PHE A 461 -1.71 21.40 15.38
C PHE A 461 -2.63 20.74 14.35
N PHE A 462 -2.53 19.42 14.17
CA PHE A 462 -3.36 18.72 13.20
C PHE A 462 -4.85 18.80 13.54
N CYS A 463 -5.22 18.72 14.82
CA CYS A 463 -6.59 18.93 15.25
C CYS A 463 -7.08 20.34 14.91
N GLU A 464 -6.30 21.38 15.25
CA GLU A 464 -6.69 22.76 15.00
C GLU A 464 -6.87 23.05 13.50
N ILE A 465 -5.92 22.60 12.67
CA ILE A 465 -5.99 22.75 11.22
C ILE A 465 -7.21 22.02 10.65
N THR A 466 -7.49 20.81 11.13
CA THR A 466 -8.67 20.03 10.70
C THR A 466 -9.96 20.76 11.05
N GLU A 467 -10.10 21.27 12.27
CA GLU A 467 -11.28 22.04 12.69
C GLU A 467 -11.49 23.30 11.85
N ILE A 468 -10.41 24.06 11.58
CA ILE A 468 -10.47 25.25 10.73
C ILE A 468 -10.91 24.85 9.32
N SER A 469 -10.36 23.77 8.79
CA SER A 469 -10.66 23.26 7.45
C SER A 469 -12.13 22.80 7.32
N GLN A 470 -12.66 22.13 8.35
CA GLN A 470 -14.08 21.74 8.42
C GLN A 470 -15.00 22.96 8.43
N LYS A 471 -14.71 23.96 9.28
CA LYS A 471 -15.49 25.21 9.35
C LYS A 471 -15.52 25.96 8.03
N GLN A 472 -14.46 25.86 7.23
CA GLN A 472 -14.35 26.49 5.91
C GLN A 472 -14.81 25.59 4.77
N ASN A 473 -15.31 24.37 5.07
CA ASN A 473 -15.74 23.37 4.08
C ASN A 473 -14.67 23.02 3.02
N ILE A 474 -13.39 22.98 3.44
CA ILE A 474 -12.24 22.78 2.54
C ILE A 474 -12.26 21.39 1.90
N PHE A 475 -12.71 20.36 2.62
CA PHE A 475 -12.67 18.96 2.19
C PHE A 475 -13.70 18.60 1.10
N SER A 476 -14.54 19.52 0.69
CA SER A 476 -15.54 19.29 -0.36
C SER A 476 -14.91 18.99 -1.74
N THR A 477 -13.66 19.39 -1.97
CA THR A 477 -12.89 19.15 -3.21
C THR A 477 -11.42 18.96 -2.91
N ALA A 478 -10.71 18.18 -3.74
CA ALA A 478 -9.26 18.04 -3.65
C ALA A 478 -8.56 19.40 -3.77
N LYS A 479 -7.54 19.62 -2.93
CA LYS A 479 -6.79 20.88 -2.90
C LYS A 479 -5.38 20.68 -3.48
N SER A 480 -4.91 21.71 -4.18
CA SER A 480 -3.54 21.72 -4.71
C SER A 480 -2.52 22.01 -3.61
N PRO A 481 -1.25 21.65 -3.80
CA PRO A 481 -0.19 22.07 -2.87
C PRO A 481 -0.12 23.60 -2.67
N LYS A 482 -0.41 24.39 -3.72
CA LYS A 482 -0.44 25.86 -3.64
C LYS A 482 -1.45 26.33 -2.59
N PHE A 483 -2.64 25.73 -2.56
CA PHE A 483 -3.67 26.04 -1.58
C PHE A 483 -3.17 25.85 -0.13
N TRP A 484 -2.45 24.74 0.13
CA TRP A 484 -1.96 24.45 1.49
C TRP A 484 -0.85 25.40 1.94
N TYR A 485 -0.04 25.93 1.01
CA TYR A 485 0.90 27.00 1.31
C TYR A 485 0.17 28.30 1.70
N GLU A 486 -0.83 28.72 0.92
CA GLU A 486 -1.67 29.89 1.23
C GLU A 486 -2.36 29.73 2.58
N PHE A 487 -2.94 28.57 2.84
CA PHE A 487 -3.61 28.24 4.09
C PHE A 487 -2.66 28.37 5.30
N LEU A 488 -1.46 27.82 5.23
CA LEU A 488 -0.49 27.89 6.34
C LEU A 488 0.07 29.33 6.52
N ALA A 489 0.16 30.10 5.44
CA ALA A 489 0.52 31.52 5.54
C ALA A 489 -0.54 32.33 6.30
N ASP A 490 -1.83 32.12 5.97
CA ASP A 490 -2.94 32.75 6.67
C ASP A 490 -2.99 32.32 8.15
N TYR A 491 -2.78 31.03 8.43
CA TYR A 491 -2.68 30.52 9.80
C TYR A 491 -1.55 31.17 10.58
N SER A 492 -0.35 31.27 10.00
CA SER A 492 0.80 31.92 10.64
C SER A 492 0.56 33.39 10.94
N ASN A 493 -0.12 34.11 10.04
CA ASN A 493 -0.53 35.50 10.23
C ASN A 493 -1.57 35.65 11.34
N GLN A 494 -2.59 34.79 11.39
CA GLN A 494 -3.60 34.78 12.45
C GLN A 494 -2.97 34.52 13.83
N LYS A 495 -1.99 33.64 13.91
CA LYS A 495 -1.22 33.36 15.14
C LYS A 495 -0.15 34.41 15.43
N ASN A 496 0.06 35.39 14.55
CA ASN A 496 1.19 36.35 14.60
C ASN A 496 2.55 35.64 14.74
N ASP A 497 2.70 34.49 14.06
CA ASP A 497 3.89 33.62 14.11
C ASP A 497 4.83 33.92 12.95
N LYS A 498 5.74 34.87 13.15
CA LYS A 498 6.70 35.28 12.14
C LYS A 498 7.73 34.18 11.81
N ILE A 499 8.06 33.32 12.78
CA ILE A 499 9.01 32.22 12.55
C ILE A 499 8.39 31.20 11.62
N LEU A 500 7.16 30.77 11.89
CA LEU A 500 6.44 29.83 11.02
C LEU A 500 6.32 30.40 9.60
N TYR A 501 6.02 31.69 9.47
CA TYR A 501 5.93 32.34 8.16
C TYR A 501 7.27 32.34 7.39
N GLU A 502 8.39 32.63 8.04
CA GLU A 502 9.72 32.60 7.41
C GLU A 502 10.14 31.17 7.01
N LEU A 503 9.84 30.16 7.84
CA LEU A 503 10.07 28.75 7.52
C LEU A 503 9.20 28.30 6.35
N LEU A 504 7.96 28.77 6.27
CA LEU A 504 7.06 28.50 5.14
C LEU A 504 7.60 29.09 3.84
N ARG A 505 8.14 30.31 3.88
CA ARG A 505 8.82 30.93 2.73
C ARG A 505 9.99 30.06 2.27
N PHE A 506 10.81 29.56 3.22
CA PHE A 506 11.94 28.68 2.92
C PHE A 506 11.50 27.36 2.28
N ASP A 507 10.52 26.67 2.88
CA ASP A 507 10.00 25.41 2.35
C ASP A 507 9.39 25.61 0.95
N PHE A 508 8.72 26.72 0.70
CA PHE A 508 8.16 27.06 -0.63
C PHE A 508 9.26 27.24 -1.68
N VAL A 509 10.29 28.05 -1.39
CA VAL A 509 11.39 28.29 -2.35
C VAL A 509 12.19 27.03 -2.61
N LYS A 510 12.45 26.21 -1.56
CA LYS A 510 13.15 24.92 -1.66
C LYS A 510 12.54 23.99 -2.71
N THR A 511 11.22 24.04 -2.94
CA THR A 511 10.55 23.17 -3.92
C THR A 511 10.84 23.54 -5.38
N GLY A 512 11.42 24.70 -5.65
CA GLY A 512 11.75 25.15 -7.01
C GLY A 512 10.53 25.34 -7.93
N LYS A 513 9.32 25.52 -7.39
CA LYS A 513 8.09 25.65 -8.18
C LYS A 513 8.07 26.97 -8.94
N LYS A 514 8.37 26.90 -10.22
CA LYS A 514 8.33 28.04 -11.17
C LYS A 514 6.92 28.27 -11.67
N GLY A 515 6.21 29.17 -11.05
CA GLY A 515 4.87 29.60 -11.47
C GLY A 515 4.57 31.03 -11.04
N GLY A 516 5.62 31.78 -10.64
CA GLY A 516 5.50 33.05 -9.94
C GLY A 516 5.29 32.87 -8.44
N PHE A 517 5.65 33.86 -7.67
CA PHE A 517 5.41 33.87 -6.24
C PHE A 517 3.92 34.19 -5.98
N PRO A 518 3.27 33.46 -5.07
CA PRO A 518 1.88 33.74 -4.69
C PRO A 518 1.78 35.05 -3.88
N ASP A 519 0.58 35.63 -3.78
CA ASP A 519 0.36 36.94 -3.16
C ASP A 519 0.75 36.99 -1.67
N TRP A 520 0.67 35.83 -0.96
CA TRP A 520 1.10 35.74 0.43
C TRP A 520 2.62 35.80 0.62
N TYR A 521 3.42 35.51 -0.44
CA TYR A 521 4.87 35.40 -0.36
C TYR A 521 5.53 36.77 -0.55
N ILE A 522 6.15 37.27 0.50
CA ILE A 522 6.95 38.50 0.43
C ILE A 522 8.32 38.14 -0.17
N HIS A 523 8.51 38.45 -1.43
CA HIS A 523 9.73 38.13 -2.16
C HIS A 523 10.80 39.21 -1.99
N HIS A 524 11.90 38.87 -1.33
CA HIS A 524 13.04 39.76 -1.13
C HIS A 524 14.14 39.50 -2.18
N TYR A 525 13.79 39.69 -3.44
CA TYR A 525 14.65 39.38 -4.57
C TYR A 525 15.45 40.58 -5.07
N ASP A 526 16.80 40.41 -5.23
CA ASP A 526 17.69 41.36 -5.86
C ASP A 526 18.51 40.65 -6.96
N LYS A 527 18.26 41.02 -8.21
CA LYS A 527 18.87 40.41 -9.39
C LYS A 527 20.40 40.54 -9.40
N ASN A 528 20.96 41.64 -8.87
CA ASN A 528 22.39 41.85 -8.83
C ASN A 528 23.05 40.99 -7.76
N LYS A 529 22.43 40.90 -6.58
CA LYS A 529 22.87 39.99 -5.52
C LYS A 529 22.80 38.54 -5.96
N HIS A 530 21.72 38.12 -6.64
CA HIS A 530 21.58 36.76 -7.19
C HIS A 530 22.72 36.44 -8.17
N ARG A 531 23.05 37.38 -9.07
CA ARG A 531 24.16 37.23 -10.03
C ARG A 531 25.51 37.08 -9.34
N LEU A 532 25.81 37.94 -8.37
CA LEU A 532 27.04 37.89 -7.58
C LEU A 532 27.15 36.59 -6.79
N ALA A 533 26.05 36.15 -6.15
CA ALA A 533 25.98 34.88 -5.42
C ALA A 533 26.27 33.68 -6.33
N LEU A 534 25.74 33.67 -7.56
CA LEU A 534 26.04 32.62 -8.54
C LEU A 534 27.53 32.59 -8.91
N GLU A 535 28.13 33.74 -9.19
CA GLU A 535 29.56 33.84 -9.55
C GLU A 535 30.44 33.31 -8.43
N GLN A 536 30.15 33.66 -7.19
CA GLN A 536 30.93 33.26 -6.01
C GLN A 536 30.81 31.75 -5.70
N ASN A 537 29.71 31.11 -6.10
CA ASN A 537 29.42 29.72 -5.77
C ASN A 537 29.47 28.79 -6.99
N GLY A 538 30.29 29.09 -7.97
CA GLY A 538 30.59 28.22 -9.12
C GLY A 538 29.48 28.16 -10.20
N GLY A 539 28.54 29.10 -10.16
CA GLY A 539 27.59 29.33 -11.23
C GLY A 539 28.12 30.29 -12.29
N VAL A 540 27.61 30.26 -13.50
CA VAL A 540 27.95 31.22 -14.55
C VAL A 540 26.89 32.32 -14.58
N SER A 541 27.23 33.53 -14.14
CA SER A 541 26.29 34.66 -13.97
C SER A 541 25.53 35.05 -15.24
N ASN A 542 26.09 34.77 -16.41
CA ASN A 542 25.49 35.02 -17.72
C ASN A 542 24.81 33.78 -18.32
N SER A 543 24.86 32.64 -17.64
CA SER A 543 24.16 31.42 -18.06
C SER A 543 22.66 31.56 -17.79
N ARG A 544 21.86 31.53 -18.86
CA ARG A 544 20.40 31.48 -18.73
C ARG A 544 19.94 30.24 -17.96
N ILE A 545 20.69 29.15 -18.04
CA ILE A 545 20.39 27.88 -17.38
C ILE A 545 20.63 28.01 -15.88
N ASP A 546 21.82 28.44 -15.45
CA ASP A 546 22.14 28.56 -14.02
C ASP A 546 21.21 29.57 -13.33
N PHE A 547 20.93 30.70 -14.01
CA PHE A 547 20.00 31.69 -13.49
C PHE A 547 18.55 31.19 -13.44
N ALA A 548 18.15 30.38 -14.43
CA ALA A 548 16.82 29.82 -14.48
C ALA A 548 16.58 28.69 -13.46
N TYR A 549 17.65 27.99 -13.01
CA TYR A 549 17.58 26.90 -12.05
C TYR A 549 18.23 27.25 -10.70
N SER A 550 18.20 28.52 -10.34
CA SER A 550 18.59 29.03 -9.04
C SER A 550 17.67 30.14 -8.58
N GLU A 551 17.63 30.37 -7.28
CA GLU A 551 16.90 31.49 -6.65
C GLU A 551 17.73 32.05 -5.52
N TYR A 552 17.69 33.39 -5.34
CA TYR A 552 18.32 34.09 -4.23
C TYR A 552 17.23 34.70 -3.36
N GLU A 553 17.27 34.44 -2.05
CA GLU A 553 16.26 34.94 -1.13
C GLU A 553 16.87 35.38 0.21
N GLU A 554 16.31 36.40 0.81
CA GLU A 554 16.67 36.89 2.16
C GLU A 554 15.59 36.52 3.17
N PHE A 555 15.98 35.96 4.30
CA PHE A 555 15.11 35.57 5.42
C PHE A 555 15.44 36.41 6.65
N GLU A 556 14.45 36.73 7.46
CA GLU A 556 14.64 37.42 8.75
C GLU A 556 15.22 36.50 9.84
N ILE A 557 15.20 35.17 9.61
CA ILE A 557 15.79 34.14 10.48
C ILE A 557 16.79 33.31 9.69
N ASN A 558 17.57 32.45 10.38
CA ASN A 558 18.38 31.42 9.70
C ASN A 558 17.61 30.09 9.66
N PRO A 559 16.92 29.75 8.54
CA PRO A 559 16.11 28.53 8.42
C PRO A 559 16.94 27.25 8.30
N LEU A 560 18.25 27.33 8.13
CA LEU A 560 19.17 26.18 8.04
C LEU A 560 19.70 25.74 9.40
N LEU A 561 19.59 26.59 10.44
CA LEU A 561 19.99 26.19 11.79
C LEU A 561 19.10 25.05 12.29
N PRO A 562 19.67 23.99 12.90
CA PRO A 562 18.88 22.97 13.55
C PRO A 562 18.15 23.57 14.76
N ILE A 563 16.87 23.20 14.94
CA ILE A 563 16.15 23.45 16.18
C ILE A 563 16.88 22.63 17.26
N LYS A 564 17.54 23.30 18.21
CA LYS A 564 18.24 22.58 19.29
C LYS A 564 17.26 22.20 20.38
N ASN A 565 17.19 20.90 20.67
CA ASN A 565 16.34 20.31 21.72
C ASN A 565 16.73 20.69 23.17
N ASN A 566 17.70 21.59 23.37
CA ASN A 566 18.20 22.03 24.69
C ASN A 566 18.50 23.53 24.68
N ILE A 567 17.46 24.35 24.76
CA ILE A 567 17.65 25.78 25.03
C ILE A 567 16.96 26.12 26.33
N ASP A 568 17.79 26.59 27.25
CA ASP A 568 17.36 27.26 28.47
C ASP A 568 16.32 28.35 28.10
N LYS A 569 15.09 28.21 28.57
CA LYS A 569 13.97 29.08 28.25
C LYS A 569 14.12 30.46 28.89
N THR A 570 15.09 31.22 28.46
CA THR A 570 15.15 32.65 28.76
C THR A 570 14.40 33.42 27.68
N ALA A 571 13.55 34.32 28.08
CA ALA A 571 12.45 34.97 27.36
C ALA A 571 12.81 35.76 26.06
N SER A 572 13.95 35.57 25.45
CA SER A 572 14.39 36.26 24.23
C SER A 572 14.77 35.34 23.05
N GLN A 573 14.73 34.02 23.22
CA GLN A 573 15.07 33.06 22.17
C GLN A 573 13.94 32.03 22.01
N GLU A 574 12.95 32.34 21.22
CA GLU A 574 11.94 31.38 20.83
C GLU A 574 12.59 30.27 19.99
N LEU A 575 12.66 29.05 20.54
CA LEU A 575 12.98 27.79 19.85
C LEU A 575 14.29 27.77 19.03
N GLY A 576 15.31 28.54 19.45
CA GLY A 576 16.65 28.51 18.83
C GLY A 576 16.75 29.15 17.46
N PHE A 577 15.72 29.75 16.95
CA PHE A 577 15.79 30.60 15.77
C PHE A 577 16.22 32.01 16.19
N ILE A 578 17.38 32.42 15.70
CA ILE A 578 17.90 33.78 15.90
C ILE A 578 17.30 34.65 14.80
N PHE A 579 16.65 35.77 15.16
CA PHE A 579 16.29 36.81 14.20
C PHE A 579 17.60 37.47 13.67
N GLN A 580 18.13 36.81 12.66
CA GLN A 580 19.35 37.26 11.94
C GLN A 580 19.07 37.14 10.46
N LYS A 581 19.14 38.28 9.76
CA LYS A 581 18.98 38.26 8.29
C LYS A 581 19.95 37.30 7.65
N THR A 582 19.41 36.29 6.98
CA THR A 582 20.19 35.25 6.32
C THR A 582 19.88 35.26 4.84
N LYS A 583 20.93 35.25 4.02
CA LYS A 583 20.82 35.21 2.56
C LYS A 583 21.12 33.81 2.10
N ILE A 584 20.25 33.23 1.25
CA ILE A 584 20.39 31.84 0.78
C ILE A 584 20.28 31.82 -0.73
N LEU A 585 21.25 31.15 -1.36
CA LEU A 585 21.20 30.78 -2.76
C LEU A 585 20.72 29.32 -2.86
N PHE A 586 19.61 29.13 -3.56
CA PHE A 586 19.05 27.81 -3.86
C PHE A 586 19.49 27.39 -5.25
N PHE A 587 19.99 26.17 -5.38
CA PHE A 587 20.16 25.50 -6.67
C PHE A 587 19.13 24.39 -6.81
N TYR A 588 18.55 24.25 -8.00
CA TYR A 588 17.57 23.22 -8.31
C TYR A 588 18.16 22.20 -9.28
N GLU A 589 17.80 20.94 -9.10
CA GLU A 589 18.16 19.88 -10.05
C GLU A 589 17.64 20.19 -11.46
N ASN A 590 18.49 19.99 -12.47
CA ASN A 590 18.06 20.05 -13.85
C ASN A 590 18.88 19.10 -14.74
N LYS A 591 18.30 18.72 -15.88
CA LYS A 591 18.92 17.79 -16.84
C LYS A 591 20.08 18.41 -17.66
N PHE A 592 20.35 19.68 -17.51
CA PHE A 592 21.31 20.45 -18.33
C PHE A 592 22.57 20.87 -17.57
N ASN A 593 22.60 20.67 -16.26
CA ASN A 593 23.80 20.81 -15.46
C ASN A 593 23.83 19.71 -14.40
N ASP A 594 25.02 19.24 -14.02
CA ASP A 594 25.22 18.17 -13.03
C ASP A 594 25.04 18.65 -11.57
N LYS A 595 24.42 19.81 -11.36
CA LYS A 595 24.23 20.38 -10.02
C LYS A 595 23.03 19.72 -9.35
N LYS A 596 23.28 19.10 -8.19
CA LYS A 596 22.23 18.62 -7.30
C LYS A 596 21.52 19.78 -6.61
N SER A 597 20.27 19.55 -6.20
CA SER A 597 19.54 20.53 -5.37
C SER A 597 20.31 20.81 -4.08
N GLN A 598 20.63 22.08 -3.83
CA GLN A 598 21.37 22.50 -2.62
C GLN A 598 21.00 23.93 -2.21
N GLN A 599 21.20 24.24 -0.94
CA GLN A 599 21.04 25.58 -0.38
C GLN A 599 22.36 26.04 0.22
N ILE A 600 22.80 27.26 -0.14
CA ILE A 600 24.06 27.83 0.29
C ILE A 600 23.80 29.16 1.00
N ILE A 601 24.31 29.31 2.24
CA ILE A 601 24.28 30.59 2.92
C ILE A 601 25.31 31.52 2.23
N ILE A 602 24.88 32.73 1.90
CA ILE A 602 25.70 33.77 1.31
C ILE A 602 26.12 34.73 2.41
N GLU A 603 27.43 34.91 2.61
CA GLU A 603 28.00 35.86 3.55
C GLU A 603 27.88 37.33 3.09
#